data_03c405c2cfac82d00ea1e9ce11220d0e
#
_entry.id   03c405c2cfac82d00ea1e9ce11220d0e
#
_cell.length_a   1.000
_cell.length_b   1.000
_cell.length_c   1.000
_cell.angle_alpha   90.00
_cell.angle_beta   90.00
_cell.angle_gamma   90.00
#
_symmetry.space_group_name_H-M   'P 1'
#
loop_
_entity.id
_entity.type
_entity.pdbx_description
1 polymer ?
#
loop_
_entity_poly.entity_id
_entity_poly.type
_entity_poly.pdbx_seq_one_letter_code
_entity_poly.pdbx_strand_id
1 'polypeptide(L)'
;MAYKGKFTTFENPEKYIGDRDNVIYRSLWERNVMKWLDTNPNIIEWGSEEMSINYEHPVRGGTARYFPDFIFKHKDGSVKVVEVKPFKKTKQPDKPKRQTQKYIEEVMTYGVNQEKWAEAEKVCKRNNISFEIWTEIKLKKLGILNWETDKGILMQESKKSSKPRLRHLNRTKPRTRPKRRS
;
A
#
# COMPACT_ATOMS: atom_id res chain seq x y z
N MET A 1 -3.33 -11.91 0.54
CA MET A 1 -3.85 -11.01 -0.51
C MET A 1 -3.75 -9.58 -0.01
N ALA A 2 -3.33 -8.64 -0.86
CA ALA A 2 -3.38 -7.24 -0.48
C ALA A 2 -4.86 -6.80 -0.44
N TYR A 3 -5.28 -6.17 0.64
CA TYR A 3 -6.63 -5.63 0.79
C TYR A 3 -6.70 -4.32 -0.01
N LYS A 4 -7.37 -4.36 -1.15
CA LYS A 4 -7.53 -3.21 -2.05
C LYS A 4 -9.01 -2.89 -2.22
N GLY A 5 -9.35 -1.61 -2.21
CA GLY A 5 -10.72 -1.16 -2.43
C GLY A 5 -10.82 0.32 -2.74
N LYS A 6 -12.04 0.79 -2.96
CA LYS A 6 -12.37 2.19 -3.16
C LYS A 6 -12.80 2.82 -1.84
N PHE A 7 -12.27 3.99 -1.51
CA PHE A 7 -12.68 4.75 -0.33
C PHE A 7 -13.88 5.62 -0.70
N THR A 8 -15.05 5.26 -0.17
CA THR A 8 -16.32 5.93 -0.48
C THR A 8 -17.03 6.50 0.75
N THR A 9 -16.46 6.27 1.95
CA THR A 9 -17.08 6.64 3.22
C THR A 9 -16.48 7.93 3.77
N PHE A 10 -16.59 9.01 3.01
CA PHE A 10 -16.18 10.34 3.50
C PHE A 10 -17.21 10.86 4.53
N GLU A 11 -16.72 11.30 5.69
CA GLU A 11 -17.50 12.04 6.69
C GLU A 11 -17.37 13.56 6.47
N ASN A 12 -16.24 14.00 5.91
CA ASN A 12 -15.94 15.39 5.58
C ASN A 12 -15.40 15.53 4.15
N PRO A 13 -16.24 15.31 3.14
CA PRO A 13 -15.78 15.24 1.74
C PRO A 13 -15.16 16.54 1.22
N GLU A 14 -15.45 17.68 1.83
CA GLU A 14 -14.88 18.99 1.49
C GLU A 14 -13.39 19.09 1.79
N LYS A 15 -12.85 18.27 2.68
CA LYS A 15 -11.41 18.24 3.01
C LYS A 15 -10.57 17.54 1.94
N TYR A 16 -11.19 16.68 1.10
CA TYR A 16 -10.44 15.93 0.12
C TYR A 16 -10.10 16.79 -1.10
N ILE A 17 -8.80 16.87 -1.42
CA ILE A 17 -8.30 17.52 -2.63
C ILE A 17 -8.12 16.45 -3.72
N GLY A 18 -8.77 16.60 -4.87
CA GLY A 18 -8.71 15.67 -5.98
C GLY A 18 -10.04 15.00 -6.29
N ASP A 19 -9.99 13.92 -7.08
CA ASP A 19 -11.16 13.18 -7.53
C ASP A 19 -11.65 12.18 -6.47
N ARG A 20 -12.69 12.56 -5.73
CA ARG A 20 -13.33 11.72 -4.68
C ARG A 20 -13.89 10.41 -5.20
N ASP A 21 -14.22 10.37 -6.48
CA ASP A 21 -14.79 9.17 -7.08
C ASP A 21 -13.74 8.11 -7.41
N ASN A 22 -12.45 8.44 -7.33
CA ASN A 22 -11.35 7.54 -7.69
C ASN A 22 -10.32 7.30 -6.58
N VAL A 23 -10.68 7.53 -5.32
CA VAL A 23 -9.78 7.30 -4.18
C VAL A 23 -9.63 5.80 -3.90
N ILE A 24 -8.44 5.27 -4.10
CA ILE A 24 -8.16 3.82 -3.99
C ILE A 24 -7.13 3.58 -2.87
N TYR A 25 -7.49 2.72 -1.90
CA TYR A 25 -6.52 2.19 -0.95
C TYR A 25 -6.02 0.82 -1.41
N ARG A 26 -4.73 0.52 -1.18
CA ARG A 26 -4.08 -0.76 -1.52
C ARG A 26 -3.76 -1.60 -0.29
N SER A 27 -4.02 -1.05 0.90
CA SER A 27 -3.87 -1.74 2.19
C SER A 27 -4.90 -1.26 3.20
N LEU A 28 -5.15 -2.06 4.25
CA LEU A 28 -5.98 -1.63 5.39
C LEU A 28 -5.36 -0.45 6.14
N TRP A 29 -4.04 -0.35 6.17
CA TRP A 29 -3.38 0.77 6.83
C TRP A 29 -3.66 2.08 6.10
N GLU A 30 -3.56 2.09 4.77
CA GLU A 30 -3.94 3.25 3.96
C GLU A 30 -5.41 3.63 4.18
N ARG A 31 -6.34 2.66 4.17
CA ARG A 31 -7.75 2.91 4.45
C ARG A 31 -7.97 3.56 5.82
N ASN A 32 -7.28 3.07 6.86
CA ASN A 32 -7.40 3.61 8.20
C ASN A 32 -6.81 5.03 8.30
N VAL A 33 -5.70 5.30 7.58
CA VAL A 33 -5.13 6.65 7.47
C VAL A 33 -6.11 7.59 6.76
N MET A 34 -6.72 7.17 5.65
CA MET A 34 -7.75 7.97 4.94
C MET A 34 -8.88 8.36 5.90
N LYS A 35 -9.42 7.38 6.64
CA LYS A 35 -10.46 7.65 7.63
C LYS A 35 -10.00 8.63 8.70
N TRP A 36 -8.78 8.45 9.22
CA TRP A 36 -8.22 9.34 10.23
C TRP A 36 -8.01 10.76 9.70
N LEU A 37 -7.51 10.93 8.47
CA LEU A 37 -7.34 12.25 7.84
C LEU A 37 -8.69 12.95 7.65
N ASP A 38 -9.69 12.22 7.18
CA ASP A 38 -11.02 12.73 6.95
C ASP A 38 -11.71 13.20 8.24
N THR A 39 -11.63 12.40 9.31
CA THR A 39 -12.33 12.68 10.57
C THR A 39 -11.56 13.56 11.55
N ASN A 40 -10.23 13.71 11.38
CA ASN A 40 -9.41 14.48 12.31
C ASN A 40 -9.72 15.99 12.21
N PRO A 41 -10.15 16.63 13.33
CA PRO A 41 -10.51 18.05 13.31
C PRO A 41 -9.33 18.99 13.09
N ASN A 42 -8.09 18.53 13.27
CA ASN A 42 -6.89 19.33 13.04
C ASN A 42 -6.40 19.30 11.58
N ILE A 43 -6.99 18.46 10.73
CA ILE A 43 -6.69 18.39 9.30
C ILE A 43 -7.76 19.18 8.56
N ILE A 44 -7.32 20.11 7.71
CA ILE A 44 -8.22 20.95 6.91
C ILE A 44 -8.32 20.49 5.46
N GLU A 45 -7.25 19.90 4.93
CA GLU A 45 -7.18 19.38 3.55
C GLU A 45 -6.35 18.11 3.53
N TRP A 46 -6.72 17.13 2.67
CA TRP A 46 -5.92 15.94 2.43
C TRP A 46 -6.16 15.34 1.05
N GLY A 47 -5.18 14.64 0.52
CA GLY A 47 -5.26 13.90 -0.74
C GLY A 47 -4.47 12.60 -0.68
N SER A 48 -4.89 11.65 -1.50
CA SER A 48 -4.23 10.34 -1.67
C SER A 48 -3.67 10.22 -3.08
N GLU A 49 -2.33 10.04 -3.20
CA GLU A 49 -1.61 9.96 -4.48
C GLU A 49 -1.77 11.20 -5.38
N GLU A 50 -2.14 12.36 -4.82
CA GLU A 50 -2.39 13.60 -5.56
C GLU A 50 -1.09 14.40 -5.87
N MET A 51 0.03 14.01 -5.28
CA MET A 51 1.34 14.63 -5.52
C MET A 51 2.23 13.67 -6.30
N SER A 52 2.90 14.16 -7.36
CA SER A 52 3.90 13.37 -8.08
C SER A 52 5.29 13.95 -7.95
N ILE A 53 6.29 13.10 -7.73
CA ILE A 53 7.69 13.43 -7.58
C ILE A 53 8.50 12.63 -8.59
N ASN A 54 9.33 13.31 -9.39
CA ASN A 54 10.26 12.64 -10.28
C ASN A 54 11.49 12.15 -9.52
N TYR A 55 11.93 10.93 -9.78
CA TYR A 55 13.14 10.36 -9.22
C TYR A 55 13.91 9.54 -10.25
N GLU A 56 15.20 9.37 -10.07
CA GLU A 56 16.00 8.47 -10.91
C GLU A 56 15.82 7.02 -10.46
N HIS A 57 15.44 6.15 -11.40
CA HIS A 57 15.13 4.76 -11.07
C HIS A 57 16.41 3.90 -11.05
N PRO A 58 16.89 3.43 -9.86
CA PRO A 58 18.24 2.86 -9.72
C PRO A 58 18.45 1.52 -10.42
N VAL A 59 17.37 0.82 -10.79
CA VAL A 59 17.46 -0.52 -11.41
C VAL A 59 17.26 -0.45 -12.92
N ARG A 60 16.27 0.32 -13.39
CA ARG A 60 15.96 0.43 -14.82
C ARG A 60 16.71 1.55 -15.50
N GLY A 61 17.26 2.49 -14.75
CA GLY A 61 17.73 3.76 -15.27
C GLY A 61 16.60 4.71 -15.67
N GLY A 62 16.96 5.98 -15.89
CA GLY A 62 16.04 7.03 -16.31
C GLY A 62 15.07 7.50 -15.24
N THR A 63 14.38 8.58 -15.56
CA THR A 63 13.44 9.25 -14.66
C THR A 63 12.12 8.51 -14.58
N ALA A 64 11.60 8.34 -13.37
CA ALA A 64 10.29 7.77 -13.10
C ALA A 64 9.49 8.65 -12.15
N ARG A 65 8.16 8.50 -12.13
CA ARG A 65 7.28 9.22 -11.21
C ARG A 65 7.00 8.38 -9.98
N TYR A 66 7.01 9.05 -8.83
CA TYR A 66 6.62 8.52 -7.54
C TYR A 66 5.44 9.32 -7.00
N PHE A 67 4.44 8.63 -6.50
CA PHE A 67 3.27 9.21 -5.87
C PHE A 67 3.29 8.80 -4.40
N PRO A 68 3.61 9.72 -3.45
CA PRO A 68 3.46 9.45 -2.03
C PRO A 68 2.02 9.10 -1.68
N ASP A 69 1.83 8.26 -0.66
CA ASP A 69 0.50 7.78 -0.31
C ASP A 69 -0.45 8.91 0.10
N PHE A 70 0.04 9.92 0.82
CA PHE A 70 -0.80 11.04 1.30
C PHE A 70 -0.06 12.37 1.31
N ILE A 71 -0.84 13.43 1.06
CA ILE A 71 -0.50 14.82 1.37
C ILE A 71 -1.63 15.43 2.19
N PHE A 72 -1.33 16.20 3.23
CA PHE A 72 -2.35 16.86 4.03
C PHE A 72 -1.84 18.12 4.71
N LYS A 73 -2.78 19.01 5.03
CA LYS A 73 -2.53 20.29 5.67
C LYS A 73 -3.23 20.36 7.02
N HIS A 74 -2.48 20.77 8.02
CA HIS A 74 -2.98 21.05 9.36
C HIS A 74 -3.58 22.46 9.47
N LYS A 75 -4.38 22.66 10.52
CA LYS A 75 -4.95 23.99 10.87
C LYS A 75 -3.90 25.06 11.16
N ASP A 76 -2.72 24.68 11.64
CA ASP A 76 -1.58 25.58 11.85
C ASP A 76 -0.87 26.01 10.56
N GLY A 77 -1.36 25.55 9.42
CA GLY A 77 -0.80 25.82 8.10
C GLY A 77 0.31 24.87 7.67
N SER A 78 0.81 24.00 8.55
CA SER A 78 1.85 23.02 8.20
C SER A 78 1.31 21.98 7.22
N VAL A 79 2.14 21.62 6.23
CA VAL A 79 1.82 20.60 5.22
C VAL A 79 2.75 19.42 5.42
N LYS A 80 2.18 18.21 5.32
CA LYS A 80 2.91 16.96 5.39
C LYS A 80 2.64 16.06 4.20
N VAL A 81 3.69 15.43 3.73
CA VAL A 81 3.66 14.33 2.77
C VAL A 81 4.04 13.04 3.49
N VAL A 82 3.26 12.01 3.31
CA VAL A 82 3.41 10.76 4.07
C VAL A 82 3.42 9.55 3.14
N GLU A 83 4.36 8.65 3.39
CA GLU A 83 4.38 7.29 2.85
C GLU A 83 4.08 6.29 3.96
N VAL A 84 3.15 5.37 3.74
CA VAL A 84 2.79 4.31 4.70
C VAL A 84 3.55 3.03 4.35
N LYS A 85 4.40 2.58 5.26
CA LYS A 85 5.25 1.41 5.01
C LYS A 85 5.45 0.57 6.27
N PRO A 86 5.34 -0.78 6.20
CA PRO A 86 5.74 -1.63 7.31
C PRO A 86 7.20 -1.37 7.71
N PHE A 87 7.48 -1.28 9.00
CA PHE A 87 8.83 -1.01 9.52
C PHE A 87 9.88 -1.95 8.93
N LYS A 88 9.55 -3.23 8.80
CA LYS A 88 10.45 -4.21 8.16
C LYS A 88 10.85 -3.81 6.73
N LYS A 89 9.98 -3.12 5.99
CA LYS A 89 10.25 -2.69 4.60
C LYS A 89 11.02 -1.36 4.52
N THR A 90 11.22 -0.68 5.64
CA THR A 90 12.07 0.52 5.73
C THR A 90 13.53 0.18 6.04
N LYS A 91 13.83 -1.08 6.33
CA LYS A 91 15.17 -1.57 6.62
C LYS A 91 15.71 -2.38 5.45
N GLN A 92 17.04 -2.35 5.33
CA GLN A 92 17.72 -3.21 4.37
C GLN A 92 17.40 -4.68 4.67
N PRO A 93 17.06 -5.49 3.65
CA PRO A 93 16.80 -6.92 3.85
C PRO A 93 18.02 -7.66 4.39
N ASP A 94 17.81 -8.53 5.36
CA ASP A 94 18.86 -9.37 5.92
C ASP A 94 19.39 -10.34 4.87
N LYS A 95 20.73 -10.43 4.76
CA LYS A 95 21.39 -11.34 3.80
C LYS A 95 21.17 -12.79 4.23
N PRO A 96 20.48 -13.61 3.44
CA PRO A 96 20.29 -15.02 3.75
C PRO A 96 21.58 -15.83 3.52
N LYS A 97 21.70 -17.02 4.11
CA LYS A 97 22.84 -17.94 3.87
C LYS A 97 22.99 -18.28 2.39
N ARG A 98 21.88 -18.42 1.65
CA ARG A 98 21.86 -18.64 0.21
C ARG A 98 21.03 -17.54 -0.46
N GLN A 99 21.58 -16.91 -1.49
CA GLN A 99 20.82 -15.94 -2.29
C GLN A 99 19.63 -16.60 -2.98
N THR A 100 18.46 -16.00 -2.81
CA THR A 100 17.22 -16.43 -3.44
C THR A 100 16.70 -15.29 -4.32
N GLN A 101 15.92 -15.62 -5.34
CA GLN A 101 15.26 -14.63 -6.20
C GLN A 101 14.46 -13.62 -5.36
N LYS A 102 13.74 -14.10 -4.34
CA LYS A 102 12.99 -13.26 -3.40
C LYS A 102 13.87 -12.23 -2.69
N TYR A 103 15.06 -12.64 -2.23
CA TYR A 103 15.99 -11.72 -1.59
C TYR A 103 16.48 -10.64 -2.54
N ILE A 104 16.80 -11.01 -3.79
CA ILE A 104 17.21 -10.07 -4.83
C ILE A 104 16.12 -9.03 -5.09
N GLU A 105 14.87 -9.48 -5.25
CA GLU A 105 13.70 -8.60 -5.42
C GLU A 105 13.47 -7.66 -4.23
N GLU A 106 13.66 -8.16 -3.00
CA GLU A 106 13.55 -7.34 -1.78
C GLU A 106 14.65 -6.27 -1.70
N VAL A 107 15.90 -6.60 -2.08
CA VAL A 107 17.01 -5.64 -2.13
C VAL A 107 16.78 -4.57 -3.20
N MET A 108 16.36 -4.98 -4.40
CA MET A 108 16.01 -4.04 -5.47
C MET A 108 14.88 -3.10 -5.06
N THR A 109 13.81 -3.65 -4.47
CA THR A 109 12.68 -2.86 -3.97
C THR A 109 13.11 -1.87 -2.89
N TYR A 110 13.98 -2.30 -1.98
CA TYR A 110 14.53 -1.43 -0.96
C TYR A 110 15.32 -0.27 -1.59
N GLY A 111 16.23 -0.54 -2.54
CA GLY A 111 16.98 0.49 -3.25
C GLY A 111 16.07 1.50 -3.95
N VAL A 112 15.06 1.03 -4.68
CA VAL A 112 14.08 1.90 -5.33
C VAL A 112 13.32 2.78 -4.31
N ASN A 113 12.95 2.23 -3.16
CA ASN A 113 12.26 3.01 -2.12
C ASN A 113 13.18 4.08 -1.52
N GLN A 114 14.47 3.78 -1.31
CA GLN A 114 15.42 4.78 -0.78
C GLN A 114 15.55 5.97 -1.72
N GLU A 115 15.67 5.75 -3.04
CA GLU A 115 15.74 6.84 -4.03
C GLU A 115 14.45 7.68 -4.06
N LYS A 116 13.28 7.03 -4.03
CA LYS A 116 11.99 7.72 -3.94
C LYS A 116 11.92 8.64 -2.73
N TRP A 117 12.29 8.11 -1.56
CA TRP A 117 12.19 8.87 -0.30
C TRP A 117 13.23 9.98 -0.22
N ALA A 118 14.46 9.74 -0.67
CA ALA A 118 15.48 10.78 -0.75
C ALA A 118 15.05 11.95 -1.63
N GLU A 119 14.43 11.66 -2.79
CA GLU A 119 13.93 12.72 -3.66
C GLU A 119 12.70 13.42 -3.08
N ALA A 120 11.81 12.67 -2.41
CA ALA A 120 10.68 13.25 -1.70
C ALA A 120 11.14 14.22 -0.59
N GLU A 121 12.13 13.84 0.21
CA GLU A 121 12.71 14.73 1.22
C GLU A 121 13.26 16.03 0.61
N LYS A 122 14.01 15.93 -0.50
CA LYS A 122 14.54 17.11 -1.19
C LYS A 122 13.44 18.05 -1.70
N VAL A 123 12.44 17.48 -2.39
CA VAL A 123 11.32 18.25 -2.95
C VAL A 123 10.50 18.89 -1.83
N CYS A 124 10.16 18.12 -0.80
CA CYS A 124 9.40 18.63 0.34
C CYS A 124 10.15 19.75 1.07
N LYS A 125 11.45 19.57 1.33
CA LYS A 125 12.30 20.58 1.99
C LYS A 125 12.34 21.89 1.20
N ARG A 126 12.45 21.84 -0.14
CA ARG A 126 12.44 23.05 -1.00
C ARG A 126 11.13 23.81 -0.92
N ASN A 127 10.04 23.13 -0.65
CA ASN A 127 8.68 23.71 -0.57
C ASN A 127 8.22 23.97 0.88
N ASN A 128 9.10 23.88 1.86
CA ASN A 128 8.77 24.01 3.30
C ASN A 128 7.66 23.03 3.76
N ILE A 129 7.69 21.83 3.21
CA ILE A 129 6.77 20.71 3.52
C ILE A 129 7.58 19.65 4.27
N SER A 130 6.99 18.94 5.23
CA SER A 130 7.64 17.79 5.87
C SER A 130 7.31 16.49 5.16
N PHE A 131 8.32 15.63 4.94
CA PHE A 131 8.13 14.26 4.48
C PHE A 131 8.30 13.29 5.65
N GLU A 132 7.38 12.35 5.82
CA GLU A 132 7.43 11.34 6.89
C GLU A 132 7.10 9.95 6.35
N ILE A 133 7.81 8.91 6.82
CA ILE A 133 7.44 7.52 6.60
C ILE A 133 6.68 7.03 7.82
N TRP A 134 5.40 6.67 7.65
CA TRP A 134 4.56 6.17 8.72
C TRP A 134 4.57 4.65 8.75
N THR A 135 5.18 4.12 9.79
CA THR A 135 5.19 2.69 10.07
C THR A 135 4.08 2.33 11.05
N GLU A 136 3.86 1.03 11.27
CA GLU A 136 2.94 0.55 12.32
C GLU A 136 3.18 1.19 13.68
N ILE A 137 4.42 1.57 13.98
CA ILE A 137 4.77 2.23 15.25
C ILE A 137 4.14 3.62 15.30
N LYS A 138 4.29 4.42 14.25
CA LYS A 138 3.69 5.75 14.16
C LYS A 138 2.17 5.68 14.10
N LEU A 139 1.63 4.76 13.30
CA LEU A 139 0.18 4.58 13.14
C LEU A 139 -0.50 4.20 14.47
N LYS A 140 0.12 3.35 15.27
CA LYS A 140 -0.36 3.03 16.63
C LYS A 140 -0.29 4.24 17.57
N LYS A 141 0.83 4.98 17.54
CA LYS A 141 0.98 6.20 18.35
C LYS A 141 -0.07 7.26 18.03
N LEU A 142 -0.52 7.34 16.77
CA LEU A 142 -1.60 8.25 16.34
C LEU A 142 -3.01 7.68 16.60
N GLY A 143 -3.15 6.46 17.12
CA GLY A 143 -4.43 5.80 17.33
C GLY A 143 -5.13 5.33 16.04
N ILE A 144 -4.41 5.31 14.92
CA ILE A 144 -4.93 4.88 13.60
C ILE A 144 -5.04 3.37 13.52
N LEU A 145 -4.10 2.64 14.14
CA LEU A 145 -4.13 1.19 14.26
C LEU A 145 -4.48 0.78 15.69
N ASN A 146 -5.54 0.01 15.83
CA ASN A 146 -5.87 -0.65 17.07
C ASN A 146 -5.56 -2.15 16.94
N TRP A 147 -4.60 -2.63 17.73
CA TRP A 147 -4.07 -4.00 17.64
C TRP A 147 -5.13 -5.10 17.78
N GLU A 148 -6.18 -4.86 18.58
CA GLU A 148 -7.22 -5.87 18.84
C GLU A 148 -8.19 -6.04 17.66
N THR A 149 -8.59 -4.93 17.02
CA THR A 149 -9.47 -4.96 15.85
C THR A 149 -8.74 -5.42 14.58
N ASP A 150 -7.48 -5.03 14.42
CA ASP A 150 -6.69 -5.41 13.23
C ASP A 150 -6.29 -6.89 13.23
N LYS A 151 -6.02 -7.50 14.40
CA LYS A 151 -5.86 -8.97 14.53
C LYS A 151 -7.11 -9.74 14.15
N GLY A 152 -8.29 -9.25 14.56
CA GLY A 152 -9.57 -9.87 14.22
C GLY A 152 -9.83 -9.90 12.71
N ILE A 153 -9.53 -8.81 12.02
CA ILE A 153 -9.68 -8.69 10.55
C ILE A 153 -8.70 -9.61 9.82
N LEU A 154 -7.41 -9.61 10.21
CA LEU A 154 -6.38 -10.47 9.63
C LEU A 154 -6.67 -11.96 9.84
N MET A 155 -7.22 -12.35 11.01
CA MET A 155 -7.62 -13.74 11.28
C MET A 155 -8.86 -14.18 10.49
N GLN A 156 -9.82 -13.28 10.23
CA GLN A 156 -10.97 -13.58 9.39
C GLN A 156 -10.59 -13.73 7.92
N GLU A 157 -9.62 -12.98 7.45
CA GLU A 157 -9.11 -13.08 6.07
C GLU A 157 -8.31 -14.37 5.85
N SER A 158 -7.48 -14.79 6.80
CA SER A 158 -6.76 -16.07 6.72
C SER A 158 -7.72 -17.27 6.64
N LYS A 159 -8.85 -17.22 7.35
CA LYS A 159 -9.90 -18.26 7.30
C LYS A 159 -10.68 -18.25 5.97
N LYS A 160 -10.84 -17.09 5.30
CA LYS A 160 -11.50 -17.03 3.98
C LYS A 160 -10.59 -17.57 2.86
N SER A 161 -9.28 -17.44 2.97
CA SER A 161 -8.33 -17.92 1.97
C SER A 161 -8.08 -19.43 2.04
N SER A 162 -8.43 -20.10 3.15
CA SER A 162 -8.23 -21.53 3.37
C SER A 162 -9.39 -22.43 2.90
N LYS A 163 -10.44 -21.89 2.27
CA LYS A 163 -11.47 -22.74 1.64
C LYS A 163 -10.88 -23.47 0.43
N PRO A 164 -10.89 -24.82 0.41
CA PRO A 164 -10.33 -25.57 -0.71
C PRO A 164 -11.12 -25.26 -1.98
N ARG A 165 -10.40 -24.90 -3.05
CA ARG A 165 -10.98 -24.86 -4.40
C ARG A 165 -11.45 -26.28 -4.72
N LEU A 166 -12.75 -26.49 -4.78
CA LEU A 166 -13.34 -27.71 -5.36
C LEU A 166 -12.79 -27.86 -6.80
N ARG A 167 -11.81 -28.74 -6.96
CA ARG A 167 -11.41 -29.21 -8.29
C ARG A 167 -12.59 -29.94 -8.86
N HIS A 168 -13.24 -29.37 -9.89
CA HIS A 168 -14.14 -30.11 -10.73
C HIS A 168 -13.35 -31.27 -11.34
N LEU A 169 -13.57 -32.46 -10.80
CA LEU A 169 -13.17 -33.71 -11.42
C LEU A 169 -13.95 -33.83 -12.75
N ASN A 170 -13.30 -33.47 -13.85
CA ASN A 170 -13.77 -33.83 -15.17
C ASN A 170 -13.79 -35.36 -15.24
N ARG A 171 -15.01 -35.90 -15.11
CA ARG A 171 -15.32 -37.31 -15.38
C ARG A 171 -15.09 -37.53 -16.89
N THR A 172 -13.93 -38.03 -17.28
CA THR A 172 -13.69 -38.54 -18.63
C THR A 172 -14.59 -39.77 -18.85
N LYS A 173 -15.55 -39.65 -19.79
CA LYS A 173 -16.35 -40.79 -20.27
C LYS A 173 -15.40 -41.80 -20.93
N PRO A 174 -15.58 -43.14 -20.69
CA PRO A 174 -14.77 -44.13 -21.38
C PRO A 174 -15.09 -44.19 -22.88
N ARG A 175 -14.03 -44.11 -23.70
CA ARG A 175 -14.10 -44.32 -25.14
C ARG A 175 -14.52 -45.75 -25.43
N THR A 176 -15.69 -45.98 -26.02
CA THR A 176 -16.11 -47.26 -26.61
C THR A 176 -15.30 -47.52 -27.87
N ARG A 177 -14.59 -48.66 -27.92
CA ARG A 177 -13.92 -49.18 -29.12
C ARG A 177 -14.93 -49.65 -30.15
N PRO A 178 -14.76 -49.34 -31.44
CA PRO A 178 -15.61 -49.91 -32.48
C PRO A 178 -15.23 -51.37 -32.74
N LYS A 179 -16.26 -52.26 -32.81
CA LYS A 179 -16.13 -53.67 -33.22
C LYS A 179 -15.70 -53.75 -34.70
N ARG A 180 -14.60 -54.44 -35.00
CA ARG A 180 -14.29 -54.90 -36.34
C ARG A 180 -15.30 -55.92 -36.78
N ARG A 181 -15.91 -55.71 -37.94
CA ARG A 181 -16.67 -56.74 -38.69
C ARG A 181 -15.71 -57.57 -39.52
N SER A 182 -15.86 -58.89 -39.45
CA SER A 182 -15.28 -59.93 -40.31
C SER A 182 -15.85 -59.83 -41.71
#